data_d417ad2cb08625e1eed1dfb761f9e193
#
_entry.id   d417ad2cb08625e1eed1dfb761f9e193
#
_cell.length_a   1.000
_cell.length_b   1.000
_cell.length_c   1.000
_cell.angle_alpha   90.00
_cell.angle_beta   90.00
_cell.angle_gamma   90.00
#
_symmetry.space_group_name_H-M   'P 1'
#
loop_
_entity.id
_entity.type
_entity.pdbx_description
1 polymer ?
#
loop_
_entity_poly.entity_id
_entity_poly.type
_entity_poly.pdbx_seq_one_letter_code
_entity_poly.pdbx_strand_id
1 'polypeptide(L)'
;MKFRFILSALLIFTCLVNLRSQVVNDTSVYLITCSPGTETYSLYGHSAIRVAIPSAGIDVVYNWGVFDFNTKNFVWKFASGKLRYMLGVYPYNVFLEEYLIDKRSVYSQKVNMESEDLKYLMALLEENLKPENIFYLYDFFYDNCSTRIRDLFEKIYEGKLIYPPYESNKIPTFRQKLSEYHRNYPWLKLGIDFLLGLPADKKATFRDQMFLPLDLQRNLSQVVINRNRKMIPLLQNIETIFEFESMQQKPPFYSSPMLILIVIFVLILLVSVKFQNTLFVNYLDVALFAIFTILAILMIFFNFITDHEQTKWNLNIIWCNPFILLCLLSLALNKNGIIWFRIVFWLSIISILIALVFTRYTNIELVPAIMILALKSASRANFPWYPFNHVVSFNK
;
A
#
# COMPACT_ATOMS: atom_id res chain seq x y z
N MET A 1 52.31 17.63 -44.05
CA MET A 1 50.89 17.20 -44.01
C MET A 1 50.54 16.36 -42.77
N LYS A 2 51.32 15.35 -42.39
CA LYS A 2 51.01 14.44 -41.25
C LYS A 2 50.89 15.15 -39.87
N PHE A 3 51.68 16.18 -39.60
CA PHE A 3 51.69 16.91 -38.31
C PHE A 3 50.41 17.75 -38.09
N ARG A 4 49.81 18.32 -39.14
CA ARG A 4 48.56 19.06 -39.07
C ARG A 4 47.36 18.19 -38.77
N PHE A 5 47.35 16.91 -39.24
CA PHE A 5 46.31 15.96 -38.98
C PHE A 5 46.32 15.49 -37.52
N ILE A 6 47.51 15.28 -36.93
CA ILE A 6 47.65 14.88 -35.52
C ILE A 6 47.20 15.99 -34.59
N LEU A 7 47.56 17.26 -34.91
CA LEU A 7 47.15 18.42 -34.12
C LEU A 7 45.62 18.64 -34.16
N SER A 8 44.99 18.45 -35.32
CA SER A 8 43.52 18.53 -35.48
C SER A 8 42.80 17.39 -34.77
N ALA A 9 43.32 16.15 -34.83
CA ALA A 9 42.77 15.01 -34.10
C ALA A 9 42.92 15.19 -32.56
N LEU A 10 44.02 15.76 -32.07
CA LEU A 10 44.26 16.09 -30.68
C LEU A 10 43.29 17.17 -30.20
N LEU A 11 43.06 18.23 -31.01
CA LEU A 11 42.13 19.32 -30.73
C LEU A 11 40.66 18.79 -30.66
N ILE A 12 40.26 17.91 -31.59
CA ILE A 12 38.93 17.30 -31.57
C ILE A 12 38.75 16.38 -30.34
N PHE A 13 39.80 15.61 -30.01
CA PHE A 13 39.77 14.75 -28.83
C PHE A 13 39.69 15.55 -27.53
N THR A 14 40.43 16.66 -27.40
CA THR A 14 40.36 17.57 -26.22
C THR A 14 39.01 18.29 -26.15
N CYS A 15 38.39 18.68 -27.29
CA CYS A 15 37.04 19.21 -27.32
C CYS A 15 36.01 18.20 -26.87
N LEU A 16 36.07 16.94 -27.32
CA LEU A 16 35.16 15.87 -26.94
C LEU A 16 35.31 15.50 -25.46
N VAL A 17 36.55 15.50 -24.93
CA VAL A 17 36.79 15.22 -23.50
C VAL A 17 36.29 16.39 -22.63
N ASN A 18 36.49 17.66 -23.08
CA ASN A 18 35.96 18.83 -22.37
C ASN A 18 34.42 18.87 -22.40
N LEU A 19 33.78 18.52 -23.51
CA LEU A 19 32.33 18.41 -23.59
C LEU A 19 31.77 17.34 -22.62
N ARG A 20 32.39 16.16 -22.55
CA ARG A 20 32.00 15.13 -21.58
C ARG A 20 32.24 15.59 -20.13
N SER A 21 33.36 16.25 -19.85
CA SER A 21 33.66 16.80 -18.53
C SER A 21 32.69 17.92 -18.13
N GLN A 22 32.28 18.76 -19.09
CA GLN A 22 31.34 19.85 -18.84
C GLN A 22 29.94 19.34 -18.54
N VAL A 23 29.46 18.32 -19.27
CA VAL A 23 28.16 17.67 -19.02
C VAL A 23 28.11 17.04 -17.61
N VAL A 24 29.17 16.36 -17.18
CA VAL A 24 29.22 15.77 -15.84
C VAL A 24 29.23 16.83 -14.74
N ASN A 25 29.91 17.97 -14.95
CA ASN A 25 29.99 19.05 -13.95
C ASN A 25 28.69 19.85 -13.83
N ASP A 26 27.82 19.84 -14.82
CA ASP A 26 26.57 20.59 -14.86
C ASP A 26 25.33 19.72 -14.50
N THR A 27 25.52 18.42 -14.31
CA THR A 27 24.42 17.51 -13.95
C THR A 27 24.02 17.69 -12.49
N SER A 28 22.74 17.85 -12.28
CA SER A 28 22.14 17.89 -10.95
C SER A 28 21.06 16.83 -10.82
N VAL A 29 21.01 16.17 -9.67
CA VAL A 29 20.02 15.12 -9.34
C VAL A 29 19.19 15.58 -8.17
N TYR A 30 17.88 15.33 -8.23
CA TYR A 30 16.94 15.72 -7.19
C TYR A 30 16.02 14.56 -6.82
N LEU A 31 15.77 14.39 -5.53
CA LEU A 31 14.64 13.62 -5.04
C LEU A 31 13.40 14.52 -5.14
N ILE A 32 12.41 14.06 -5.89
CA ILE A 32 11.10 14.71 -5.97
C ILE A 32 10.13 13.94 -5.07
N THR A 33 9.39 14.66 -4.23
CA THR A 33 8.37 14.10 -3.35
C THR A 33 7.06 14.83 -3.58
N CYS A 34 6.02 14.06 -3.89
CA CYS A 34 4.68 14.57 -4.16
C CYS A 34 3.75 14.18 -3.00
N SER A 35 2.95 15.13 -2.52
CA SER A 35 2.03 14.93 -1.42
C SER A 35 0.94 13.90 -1.76
N PRO A 36 0.28 13.31 -0.73
CA PRO A 36 -0.90 12.49 -0.92
C PRO A 36 -2.00 13.20 -1.71
N GLY A 37 -2.69 12.44 -2.56
CA GLY A 37 -3.90 12.85 -3.27
C GLY A 37 -5.16 12.33 -2.60
N THR A 38 -6.29 12.45 -3.31
CA THR A 38 -7.61 11.97 -2.84
C THR A 38 -7.97 10.60 -3.41
N GLU A 39 -7.40 10.24 -4.56
CA GLU A 39 -7.64 8.96 -5.21
C GLU A 39 -6.87 7.82 -4.50
N THR A 40 -7.43 6.62 -4.50
CA THR A 40 -6.89 5.48 -3.77
C THR A 40 -5.43 5.17 -4.15
N TYR A 41 -5.07 5.28 -5.43
CA TYR A 41 -3.70 5.02 -5.90
C TYR A 41 -2.71 6.14 -5.53
N SER A 42 -3.19 7.37 -5.30
CA SER A 42 -2.37 8.53 -4.97
C SER A 42 -2.33 8.85 -3.47
N LEU A 43 -3.09 8.09 -2.66
CA LEU A 43 -3.31 8.38 -1.23
C LEU A 43 -2.02 8.42 -0.40
N TYR A 44 -1.01 7.69 -0.83
CA TYR A 44 0.28 7.60 -0.09
C TYR A 44 1.34 8.59 -0.57
N GLY A 45 1.01 9.43 -1.55
CA GLY A 45 1.97 10.31 -2.18
C GLY A 45 2.75 9.61 -3.30
N HIS A 46 3.86 10.23 -3.72
CA HIS A 46 4.75 9.67 -4.75
C HIS A 46 6.18 10.17 -4.60
N SER A 47 7.14 9.39 -5.10
CA SER A 47 8.55 9.77 -5.16
C SER A 47 9.14 9.47 -6.54
N ALA A 48 10.01 10.37 -7.02
CA ALA A 48 10.70 10.24 -8.30
C ALA A 48 12.11 10.85 -8.24
N ILE A 49 12.95 10.53 -9.21
CA ILE A 49 14.28 11.14 -9.39
C ILE A 49 14.26 12.07 -10.60
N ARG A 50 14.59 13.35 -10.40
CA ARG A 50 14.82 14.29 -11.49
C ARG A 50 16.31 14.40 -11.79
N VAL A 51 16.66 14.38 -13.06
CA VAL A 51 18.00 14.63 -13.58
C VAL A 51 17.94 15.83 -14.49
N ALA A 52 18.70 16.87 -14.15
CA ALA A 52 18.83 18.09 -14.93
C ALA A 52 20.26 18.28 -15.42
N ILE A 53 20.43 18.51 -16.74
CA ILE A 53 21.69 18.79 -17.41
C ILE A 53 21.49 20.04 -18.28
N PRO A 54 21.57 21.25 -17.69
CA PRO A 54 21.29 22.51 -18.41
C PRO A 54 22.10 22.69 -19.68
N SER A 55 23.38 22.35 -19.69
CA SER A 55 24.23 22.43 -20.88
C SER A 55 23.78 21.57 -22.05
N ALA A 56 23.03 20.50 -21.78
CA ALA A 56 22.48 19.60 -22.79
C ALA A 56 20.97 19.86 -23.06
N GLY A 57 20.34 20.81 -22.35
CA GLY A 57 18.90 21.04 -22.43
C GLY A 57 18.06 19.87 -21.94
N ILE A 58 18.61 19.03 -21.05
CA ILE A 58 17.95 17.85 -20.49
C ILE A 58 17.41 18.19 -19.11
N ASP A 59 16.11 17.95 -18.90
CA ASP A 59 15.44 18.05 -17.62
C ASP A 59 14.32 17.02 -17.56
N VAL A 60 14.62 15.86 -16.99
CA VAL A 60 13.75 14.69 -17.03
C VAL A 60 13.56 14.06 -15.66
N VAL A 61 12.42 13.37 -15.49
CA VAL A 61 12.05 12.64 -14.28
C VAL A 61 12.00 11.15 -14.57
N TYR A 62 12.73 10.38 -13.79
CA TYR A 62 12.66 8.92 -13.72
C TYR A 62 11.61 8.54 -12.69
N ASN A 63 10.51 7.97 -13.17
CA ASN A 63 9.29 7.73 -12.44
C ASN A 63 8.99 6.23 -12.37
N TRP A 64 9.23 5.59 -11.22
CA TRP A 64 8.84 4.20 -10.96
C TRP A 64 7.37 4.12 -10.52
N GLY A 65 6.70 3.04 -10.86
CA GLY A 65 5.31 2.83 -10.48
C GLY A 65 4.32 3.19 -11.58
N VAL A 66 4.80 3.44 -12.80
CA VAL A 66 3.93 3.66 -13.96
C VAL A 66 3.28 2.35 -14.37
N PHE A 67 1.99 2.38 -14.67
CA PHE A 67 1.22 1.24 -15.17
C PHE A 67 0.18 1.70 -16.19
N ASP A 68 -0.32 0.74 -17.00
CA ASP A 68 -1.32 1.02 -18.03
C ASP A 68 -2.69 0.44 -17.63
N PHE A 69 -3.69 1.30 -17.46
CA PHE A 69 -5.09 0.92 -17.19
C PHE A 69 -5.71 0.09 -18.32
N ASN A 70 -5.21 0.20 -19.56
CA ASN A 70 -5.68 -0.58 -20.71
C ASN A 70 -5.11 -2.01 -20.73
N THR A 71 -4.28 -2.39 -19.77
CA THR A 71 -3.76 -3.74 -19.65
C THR A 71 -4.89 -4.76 -19.62
N LYS A 72 -4.86 -5.74 -20.52
CA LYS A 72 -5.87 -6.82 -20.56
C LYS A 72 -6.01 -7.48 -19.18
N ASN A 73 -7.27 -7.59 -18.71
CA ASN A 73 -7.61 -8.10 -17.36
C ASN A 73 -6.96 -7.29 -16.22
N PHE A 74 -6.93 -5.97 -16.36
CA PHE A 74 -6.30 -5.05 -15.41
C PHE A 74 -6.71 -5.33 -13.96
N VAL A 75 -8.03 -5.34 -13.66
CA VAL A 75 -8.55 -5.55 -12.29
C VAL A 75 -8.07 -6.89 -11.71
N TRP A 76 -8.11 -7.95 -12.50
CA TRP A 76 -7.64 -9.27 -12.06
C TRP A 76 -6.13 -9.27 -11.78
N LYS A 77 -5.34 -8.71 -12.69
CA LYS A 77 -3.88 -8.63 -12.52
C LYS A 77 -3.49 -7.76 -11.32
N PHE A 78 -4.17 -6.64 -11.14
CA PHE A 78 -3.98 -5.77 -9.97
C PHE A 78 -4.32 -6.52 -8.68
N ALA A 79 -5.53 -7.08 -8.58
CA ALA A 79 -5.98 -7.80 -7.39
C ALA A 79 -5.13 -9.04 -7.07
N SER A 80 -4.59 -9.72 -8.09
CA SER A 80 -3.74 -10.91 -7.90
C SER A 80 -2.26 -10.60 -7.68
N GLY A 81 -1.82 -9.32 -7.71
CA GLY A 81 -0.41 -8.94 -7.60
C GLY A 81 0.43 -9.21 -8.86
N LYS A 82 -0.24 -9.42 -10.01
CA LYS A 82 0.42 -9.77 -11.30
C LYS A 82 0.43 -8.63 -12.30
N LEU A 83 0.00 -7.44 -11.90
CA LEU A 83 0.12 -6.26 -12.75
C LEU A 83 1.60 -5.85 -12.85
N ARG A 84 2.08 -5.65 -14.07
CA ARG A 84 3.42 -5.14 -14.29
C ARG A 84 3.41 -3.62 -14.24
N TYR A 85 4.33 -3.08 -13.49
CA TYR A 85 4.66 -1.67 -13.43
C TYR A 85 5.98 -1.44 -14.17
N MET A 86 6.27 -0.19 -14.51
CA MET A 86 7.49 0.15 -15.24
C MET A 86 8.13 1.45 -14.74
N LEU A 87 9.39 1.64 -15.13
CA LEU A 87 10.07 2.92 -15.08
C LEU A 87 9.66 3.76 -16.28
N GLY A 88 9.03 4.91 -16.04
CA GLY A 88 8.77 5.93 -17.05
C GLY A 88 9.80 7.06 -17.00
N VAL A 89 10.07 7.71 -18.14
CA VAL A 89 10.89 8.92 -18.21
C VAL A 89 10.08 10.02 -18.88
N TYR A 90 9.93 11.14 -18.20
CA TYR A 90 9.10 12.26 -18.66
C TYR A 90 9.88 13.57 -18.58
N PRO A 91 9.63 14.57 -19.44
CA PRO A 91 10.06 15.93 -19.22
C PRO A 91 9.55 16.44 -17.87
N TYR A 92 10.38 17.18 -17.12
CA TYR A 92 10.03 17.62 -15.76
C TYR A 92 8.78 18.50 -15.72
N ASN A 93 8.61 19.40 -16.68
CA ASN A 93 7.42 20.23 -16.79
C ASN A 93 6.13 19.40 -16.97
N VAL A 94 6.18 18.35 -17.81
CA VAL A 94 5.02 17.44 -18.03
C VAL A 94 4.71 16.67 -16.76
N PHE A 95 5.74 16.20 -16.04
CA PHE A 95 5.55 15.55 -14.74
C PHE A 95 4.87 16.48 -13.73
N LEU A 96 5.25 17.75 -13.67
CA LEU A 96 4.68 18.73 -12.74
C LEU A 96 3.20 19.06 -13.05
N GLU A 97 2.82 19.07 -14.34
CA GLU A 97 1.44 19.40 -14.75
C GLU A 97 0.41 18.46 -14.10
N GLU A 98 0.69 17.16 -13.97
CA GLU A 98 -0.19 16.20 -13.31
C GLU A 98 -0.50 16.62 -11.87
N TYR A 99 0.53 16.97 -11.09
CA TYR A 99 0.39 17.35 -9.68
C TYR A 99 -0.23 18.73 -9.50
N LEU A 100 -0.01 19.63 -10.45
CA LEU A 100 -0.65 20.95 -10.47
C LEU A 100 -2.15 20.83 -10.71
N ILE A 101 -2.59 19.98 -11.67
CA ILE A 101 -4.00 19.69 -11.96
C ILE A 101 -4.66 19.03 -10.75
N ASP A 102 -4.00 18.05 -10.14
CA ASP A 102 -4.49 17.31 -8.98
C ASP A 102 -4.42 18.12 -7.67
N LYS A 103 -3.86 19.34 -7.69
CA LYS A 103 -3.61 20.18 -6.51
C LYS A 103 -2.85 19.44 -5.42
N ARG A 104 -1.79 18.76 -5.80
CA ARG A 104 -0.88 18.04 -4.91
C ARG A 104 0.43 18.77 -4.80
N SER A 105 0.90 19.00 -3.57
CA SER A 105 2.16 19.69 -3.32
C SER A 105 3.35 18.88 -3.85
N VAL A 106 4.37 19.58 -4.37
CA VAL A 106 5.61 18.97 -4.87
C VAL A 106 6.80 19.64 -4.20
N TYR A 107 7.67 18.80 -3.66
CA TYR A 107 8.91 19.17 -2.99
C TYR A 107 10.09 18.58 -3.74
N SER A 108 11.21 19.31 -3.77
CA SER A 108 12.45 18.94 -4.42
C SER A 108 13.61 19.03 -3.44
N GLN A 109 14.51 18.05 -3.46
CA GLN A 109 15.76 18.10 -2.68
C GLN A 109 16.92 17.67 -3.56
N LYS A 110 17.92 18.55 -3.69
CA LYS A 110 19.13 18.22 -4.44
C LYS A 110 19.92 17.15 -3.69
N VAL A 111 20.39 16.15 -4.43
CA VAL A 111 21.23 15.07 -3.91
C VAL A 111 22.70 15.48 -3.99
N ASN A 112 23.46 15.28 -2.93
CA ASN A 112 24.89 15.56 -2.89
C ASN A 112 25.69 14.43 -3.56
N MET A 113 25.95 14.58 -4.86
CA MET A 113 26.66 13.61 -5.69
C MET A 113 27.97 14.17 -6.21
N GLU A 114 29.01 13.36 -6.24
CA GLU A 114 30.25 13.60 -6.98
C GLU A 114 30.15 13.01 -8.39
N SER A 115 31.10 13.40 -9.26
CA SER A 115 31.10 12.96 -10.67
C SER A 115 31.07 11.43 -10.83
N GLU A 116 31.67 10.68 -9.91
CA GLU A 116 31.67 9.22 -9.95
C GLU A 116 30.31 8.63 -9.57
N ASP A 117 29.65 9.19 -8.52
CA ASP A 117 28.31 8.81 -8.10
C ASP A 117 27.30 9.06 -9.25
N LEU A 118 27.43 10.23 -9.92
CA LEU A 118 26.59 10.59 -11.08
C LEU A 118 26.76 9.60 -12.25
N LYS A 119 27.99 9.25 -12.59
CA LYS A 119 28.26 8.26 -13.64
C LYS A 119 27.62 6.91 -13.32
N TYR A 120 27.75 6.50 -12.05
CA TYR A 120 27.18 5.22 -11.61
C TYR A 120 25.66 5.27 -11.56
N LEU A 121 25.05 6.37 -11.10
CA LEU A 121 23.60 6.59 -11.18
C LEU A 121 23.10 6.45 -12.61
N MET A 122 23.74 7.19 -13.56
CA MET A 122 23.32 7.15 -14.98
C MET A 122 23.40 5.74 -15.57
N ALA A 123 24.46 5.00 -15.25
CA ALA A 123 24.60 3.61 -15.70
C ALA A 123 23.50 2.71 -15.12
N LEU A 124 23.11 2.89 -13.86
CA LEU A 124 22.02 2.14 -13.23
C LEU A 124 20.66 2.49 -13.83
N LEU A 125 20.42 3.77 -14.16
CA LEU A 125 19.18 4.20 -14.81
C LEU A 125 19.08 3.66 -16.24
N GLU A 126 20.18 3.71 -17.02
CA GLU A 126 20.26 3.11 -18.35
C GLU A 126 20.02 1.59 -18.30
N GLU A 127 20.63 0.90 -17.36
CA GLU A 127 20.41 -0.54 -17.16
C GLU A 127 18.93 -0.84 -16.81
N ASN A 128 18.29 -0.01 -15.99
CA ASN A 128 16.88 -0.20 -15.63
C ASN A 128 15.93 0.11 -16.82
N LEU A 129 16.33 0.95 -17.78
CA LEU A 129 15.54 1.26 -18.96
C LEU A 129 15.60 0.19 -20.06
N LYS A 130 16.48 -0.80 -19.95
CA LYS A 130 16.52 -1.89 -20.91
C LYS A 130 15.20 -2.67 -20.94
N PRO A 131 14.75 -3.16 -22.11
CA PRO A 131 13.47 -3.87 -22.24
C PRO A 131 13.28 -5.02 -21.25
N GLU A 132 14.34 -5.72 -20.89
CA GLU A 132 14.37 -6.82 -19.93
C GLU A 132 14.22 -6.37 -18.47
N ASN A 133 14.56 -5.11 -18.12
CA ASN A 133 14.63 -4.59 -16.75
C ASN A 133 13.58 -3.53 -16.46
N ILE A 134 12.93 -2.94 -17.49
CA ILE A 134 12.04 -1.80 -17.34
C ILE A 134 10.75 -2.17 -16.58
N PHE A 135 10.29 -3.43 -16.72
CA PHE A 135 9.08 -3.91 -16.07
C PHE A 135 9.39 -4.68 -14.80
N TYR A 136 8.51 -4.51 -13.78
CA TYR A 136 8.61 -5.22 -12.53
C TYR A 136 7.22 -5.51 -11.93
N LEU A 137 7.16 -6.42 -10.96
CA LEU A 137 5.98 -6.65 -10.13
C LEU A 137 6.06 -5.73 -8.91
N TYR A 138 5.03 -4.94 -8.73
CA TYR A 138 4.97 -3.97 -7.64
C TYR A 138 4.69 -4.68 -6.30
N ASP A 139 5.55 -4.46 -5.33
CA ASP A 139 5.29 -4.81 -3.94
C ASP A 139 5.14 -3.54 -3.10
N PHE A 140 3.98 -3.40 -2.45
CA PHE A 140 3.64 -2.18 -1.76
C PHE A 140 4.60 -1.84 -0.61
N PHE A 141 5.20 -2.83 0.07
CA PHE A 141 6.15 -2.59 1.16
C PHE A 141 7.61 -2.62 0.71
N TYR A 142 7.94 -3.45 -0.29
CA TYR A 142 9.33 -3.79 -0.56
C TYR A 142 9.83 -3.44 -1.96
N ASP A 143 8.95 -3.24 -2.95
CA ASP A 143 9.34 -2.87 -4.32
C ASP A 143 8.36 -1.87 -4.96
N ASN A 144 8.46 -0.60 -4.54
CA ASN A 144 7.62 0.50 -4.99
C ASN A 144 8.46 1.72 -5.42
N CYS A 145 7.81 2.84 -5.78
CA CYS A 145 8.51 4.06 -6.20
C CYS A 145 9.51 4.57 -5.16
N SER A 146 9.19 4.49 -3.88
CA SER A 146 10.05 4.98 -2.80
C SER A 146 11.17 4.00 -2.46
N THR A 147 10.87 2.72 -2.35
CA THR A 147 11.89 1.70 -2.03
C THR A 147 12.93 1.57 -3.12
N ARG A 148 12.53 1.68 -4.40
CA ARG A 148 13.47 1.67 -5.53
C ARG A 148 14.43 2.84 -5.48
N ILE A 149 13.98 4.02 -5.10
CA ILE A 149 14.86 5.19 -4.92
C ILE A 149 15.81 5.00 -3.74
N ARG A 150 15.30 4.51 -2.60
CA ARG A 150 16.12 4.17 -1.44
C ARG A 150 17.23 3.19 -1.82
N ASP A 151 16.85 2.09 -2.45
CA ASP A 151 17.77 1.01 -2.82
C ASP A 151 18.78 1.46 -3.90
N LEU A 152 18.36 2.38 -4.78
CA LEU A 152 19.26 3.03 -5.75
C LEU A 152 20.35 3.84 -5.04
N PHE A 153 20.00 4.66 -4.05
CA PHE A 153 20.99 5.40 -3.28
C PHE A 153 21.88 4.47 -2.44
N GLU A 154 21.33 3.44 -1.82
CA GLU A 154 22.11 2.44 -1.10
C GLU A 154 23.13 1.76 -2.01
N LYS A 155 22.79 1.48 -3.26
CA LYS A 155 23.68 0.87 -4.25
C LYS A 155 24.77 1.85 -4.71
N ILE A 156 24.44 3.12 -4.93
CA ILE A 156 25.40 4.16 -5.35
C ILE A 156 26.44 4.41 -4.26
N TYR A 157 26.00 4.48 -3.01
CA TYR A 157 26.84 4.80 -1.85
C TYR A 157 27.18 3.59 -1.00
N GLU A 158 27.32 2.42 -1.57
CA GLU A 158 27.53 1.17 -0.85
C GLU A 158 28.61 1.32 0.25
N GLY A 159 28.23 1.01 1.51
CA GLY A 159 29.11 1.12 2.68
C GLY A 159 29.45 2.55 3.11
N LYS A 160 28.97 3.59 2.42
CA LYS A 160 29.23 4.99 2.76
C LYS A 160 28.05 5.70 3.41
N LEU A 161 26.83 5.17 3.27
CA LEU A 161 25.63 5.74 3.91
C LEU A 161 25.62 5.42 5.40
N ILE A 162 25.44 6.44 6.21
CA ILE A 162 25.24 6.33 7.65
C ILE A 162 23.83 6.78 7.98
N TYR A 163 23.06 5.83 8.48
CA TYR A 163 21.73 6.08 9.01
C TYR A 163 21.83 6.58 10.46
N PRO A 164 20.95 7.49 10.90
CA PRO A 164 20.94 7.93 12.28
C PRO A 164 20.61 6.76 13.21
N PRO A 165 21.14 6.77 14.45
CA PRO A 165 20.74 5.77 15.44
C PRO A 165 19.24 5.90 15.70
N TYR A 166 18.53 4.78 15.52
CA TYR A 166 17.08 4.77 15.68
C TYR A 166 16.74 4.25 17.09
N GLU A 167 16.62 5.20 18.02
CA GLU A 167 16.36 4.92 19.45
C GLU A 167 14.87 4.88 19.82
N SER A 168 13.98 4.74 18.86
CA SER A 168 12.56 4.73 19.19
C SER A 168 12.17 3.48 19.97
N ASN A 169 11.83 3.63 21.23
CA ASN A 169 11.18 2.60 22.04
C ASN A 169 9.81 2.15 21.49
N LYS A 170 9.30 2.85 20.47
CA LYS A 170 8.03 2.58 19.80
C LYS A 170 8.23 2.55 18.28
N ILE A 171 8.91 1.51 17.81
CA ILE A 171 9.00 1.27 16.36
C ILE A 171 7.59 0.92 15.84
N PRO A 172 6.99 1.71 14.91
CA PRO A 172 5.68 1.43 14.35
C PRO A 172 5.72 0.16 13.51
N THR A 173 4.54 -0.44 13.29
CA THR A 173 4.38 -1.49 12.26
C THR A 173 4.09 -0.87 10.90
N PHE A 174 4.23 -1.65 9.82
CA PHE A 174 3.80 -1.21 8.49
C PHE A 174 2.31 -0.81 8.49
N ARG A 175 1.43 -1.59 9.14
CA ARG A 175 0.00 -1.27 9.31
C ARG A 175 -0.20 0.08 10.01
N GLN A 176 0.54 0.37 11.07
CA GLN A 176 0.45 1.65 11.78
C GLN A 176 0.87 2.82 10.88
N LYS A 177 1.93 2.64 10.08
CA LYS A 177 2.38 3.65 9.12
C LYS A 177 1.31 3.93 8.05
N LEU A 178 0.67 2.89 7.50
CA LEU A 178 -0.45 3.05 6.57
C LEU A 178 -1.63 3.79 7.21
N SER A 179 -1.94 3.47 8.47
CA SER A 179 -3.06 4.09 9.19
C SER A 179 -2.92 5.61 9.33
N GLU A 180 -1.69 6.17 9.26
CA GLU A 180 -1.46 7.62 9.26
C GLU A 180 -2.13 8.29 8.06
N TYR A 181 -2.14 7.64 6.90
CA TYR A 181 -2.72 8.14 5.65
C TYR A 181 -4.24 7.91 5.55
N HIS A 182 -4.77 6.97 6.34
CA HIS A 182 -6.19 6.60 6.30
C HIS A 182 -7.06 7.35 7.30
N ARG A 183 -6.51 8.31 8.07
CA ARG A 183 -7.24 9.01 9.14
C ARG A 183 -8.55 9.65 8.67
N ASN A 184 -8.56 10.14 7.44
CA ASN A 184 -9.71 10.82 6.85
C ASN A 184 -10.58 9.89 5.97
N TYR A 185 -10.22 8.60 5.86
CA TYR A 185 -10.89 7.60 5.03
C TYR A 185 -11.23 6.33 5.83
N PRO A 186 -12.13 6.41 6.84
CA PRO A 186 -12.33 5.31 7.79
C PRO A 186 -12.85 4.02 7.13
N TRP A 187 -13.66 4.11 6.06
CA TRP A 187 -14.12 2.93 5.32
C TRP A 187 -13.02 2.29 4.49
N LEU A 188 -12.16 3.10 3.87
CA LEU A 188 -10.99 2.60 3.18
C LEU A 188 -10.03 1.92 4.16
N LYS A 189 -9.80 2.57 5.33
CA LYS A 189 -9.03 1.99 6.44
C LYS A 189 -9.57 0.62 6.84
N LEU A 190 -10.89 0.52 7.09
CA LEU A 190 -11.54 -0.74 7.44
C LEU A 190 -11.29 -1.82 6.40
N GLY A 191 -11.47 -1.50 5.11
CA GLY A 191 -11.25 -2.44 3.99
C GLY A 191 -9.80 -2.89 3.86
N ILE A 192 -8.84 -1.97 3.94
CA ILE A 192 -7.41 -2.29 3.86
C ILE A 192 -6.98 -3.11 5.08
N ASP A 193 -7.36 -2.70 6.29
CA ASP A 193 -7.04 -3.44 7.52
C ASP A 193 -7.68 -4.83 7.55
N PHE A 194 -8.85 -5.00 6.91
CA PHE A 194 -9.50 -6.31 6.74
C PHE A 194 -8.66 -7.24 5.87
N LEU A 195 -8.04 -6.71 4.79
CA LEU A 195 -7.25 -7.50 3.86
C LEU A 195 -5.80 -7.73 4.31
N LEU A 196 -5.22 -6.85 5.13
CA LEU A 196 -3.84 -6.97 5.61
C LEU A 196 -3.69 -8.12 6.60
N GLY A 197 -2.68 -8.95 6.37
CA GLY A 197 -2.30 -10.06 7.25
C GLY A 197 -1.13 -9.71 8.20
N LEU A 198 -0.60 -10.74 8.85
CA LEU A 198 0.50 -10.60 9.83
C LEU A 198 1.78 -9.92 9.29
N PRO A 199 2.17 -10.03 8.00
CA PRO A 199 3.32 -9.29 7.49
C PRO A 199 3.21 -7.77 7.68
N ALA A 200 1.99 -7.21 7.64
CA ALA A 200 1.77 -5.78 7.91
C ALA A 200 2.00 -5.38 9.38
N ASP A 201 2.01 -6.34 10.30
CA ASP A 201 2.21 -6.12 11.73
C ASP A 201 3.68 -6.25 12.17
N LYS A 202 4.58 -6.54 11.22
CA LYS A 202 6.03 -6.45 11.46
C LYS A 202 6.41 -5.01 11.77
N LYS A 203 7.42 -4.86 12.63
CA LYS A 203 8.02 -3.55 12.94
C LYS A 203 8.70 -3.00 11.70
N ALA A 204 8.35 -1.76 11.31
CA ALA A 204 9.01 -1.03 10.25
C ALA A 204 10.19 -0.25 10.83
N THR A 205 11.40 -0.72 10.60
CA THR A 205 12.64 -0.03 11.01
C THR A 205 12.73 1.36 10.36
N PHE A 206 13.72 2.17 10.76
CA PHE A 206 13.96 3.47 10.11
C PHE A 206 14.08 3.33 8.58
N ARG A 207 14.80 2.32 8.11
CA ARG A 207 14.92 1.99 6.69
C ARG A 207 13.60 1.53 6.08
N ASP A 208 12.87 0.66 6.78
CA ASP A 208 11.61 0.11 6.24
C ASP A 208 10.53 1.16 6.10
N GLN A 209 10.47 2.18 6.97
CA GLN A 209 9.50 3.27 6.86
C GLN A 209 9.62 4.05 5.54
N MET A 210 10.78 4.00 4.88
CA MET A 210 11.01 4.63 3.57
C MET A 210 10.23 3.97 2.42
N PHE A 211 9.33 3.03 2.69
CA PHE A 211 8.38 2.55 1.69
C PHE A 211 7.29 3.58 1.37
N LEU A 212 7.14 4.60 2.21
CA LEU A 212 6.20 5.71 2.02
C LEU A 212 6.95 6.97 1.56
N PRO A 213 6.44 7.70 0.56
CA PRO A 213 7.13 8.84 -0.06
C PRO A 213 7.54 9.94 0.93
N LEU A 214 6.63 10.36 1.82
CA LEU A 214 6.94 11.39 2.81
C LEU A 214 7.93 10.91 3.88
N ASP A 215 7.89 9.62 4.22
CA ASP A 215 8.87 9.04 5.14
C ASP A 215 10.23 8.83 4.43
N LEU A 216 10.25 8.49 3.14
CA LEU A 216 11.47 8.48 2.35
C LEU A 216 12.15 9.85 2.38
N GLN A 217 11.41 10.91 2.07
CA GLN A 217 11.90 12.28 2.11
C GLN A 217 12.47 12.64 3.51
N ARG A 218 11.67 12.44 4.56
CA ARG A 218 12.03 12.76 5.95
C ARG A 218 13.26 11.99 6.41
N ASN A 219 13.30 10.69 6.12
CA ASN A 219 14.36 9.82 6.63
C ASN A 219 15.65 10.01 5.84
N LEU A 220 15.61 10.13 4.50
CA LEU A 220 16.81 10.41 3.70
C LEU A 220 17.42 11.78 4.01
N SER A 221 16.61 12.77 4.45
CA SER A 221 17.12 14.06 4.91
C SER A 221 18.01 13.97 6.16
N GLN A 222 17.94 12.85 6.89
CA GLN A 222 18.75 12.60 8.09
C GLN A 222 19.97 11.70 7.79
N VAL A 223 20.06 11.16 6.58
CA VAL A 223 21.15 10.27 6.17
C VAL A 223 22.36 11.10 5.74
N VAL A 224 23.55 10.66 6.15
CA VAL A 224 24.80 11.28 5.75
C VAL A 224 25.68 10.30 4.97
N ILE A 225 26.50 10.86 4.08
CA ILE A 225 27.50 10.15 3.30
C ILE A 225 28.85 10.32 3.99
N ASN A 226 29.52 9.21 4.34
CA ASN A 226 30.90 9.25 4.82
C ASN A 226 31.87 9.30 3.63
N ARG A 227 32.43 10.47 3.35
CA ARG A 227 33.45 10.66 2.31
C ARG A 227 34.76 11.10 2.95
N ASN A 228 35.77 10.25 2.90
CA ASN A 228 37.09 10.57 3.44
C ASN A 228 37.03 11.11 4.89
N ARG A 229 36.22 10.49 5.76
CA ARG A 229 35.94 10.90 7.14
C ARG A 229 35.17 12.22 7.28
N LYS A 230 34.66 12.80 6.18
CA LYS A 230 33.72 13.93 6.22
C LYS A 230 32.30 13.42 6.10
N MET A 231 31.44 13.87 7.00
CA MET A 231 30.01 13.55 6.99
C MET A 231 29.27 14.62 6.18
N ILE A 232 28.74 14.24 5.02
CA ILE A 232 28.04 15.13 4.10
C ILE A 232 26.57 14.70 4.09
N PRO A 233 25.58 15.60 4.28
CA PRO A 233 24.17 15.22 4.13
C PRO A 233 23.92 14.61 2.75
N LEU A 234 23.12 13.52 2.68
CA LEU A 234 22.75 12.93 1.40
C LEU A 234 21.90 13.89 0.57
N LEU A 235 20.95 14.55 1.22
CA LEU A 235 20.04 15.52 0.60
C LEU A 235 20.31 16.94 1.12
N GLN A 236 20.16 17.92 0.26
CA GLN A 236 20.15 19.34 0.61
C GLN A 236 18.79 19.74 1.21
N ASN A 237 18.64 21.02 1.55
CA ASN A 237 17.39 21.56 2.07
C ASN A 237 16.23 21.33 1.10
N ILE A 238 15.04 21.18 1.68
CA ILE A 238 13.79 21.02 0.92
C ILE A 238 13.48 22.35 0.22
N GLU A 239 13.25 22.27 -1.08
CA GLU A 239 12.69 23.34 -1.90
C GLU A 239 11.24 23.00 -2.21
N THR A 240 10.33 23.92 -1.92
CA THR A 240 8.92 23.80 -2.28
C THR A 240 8.72 24.31 -3.71
N ILE A 241 8.35 23.40 -4.63
CA ILE A 241 8.08 23.78 -6.03
C ILE A 241 6.70 24.45 -6.10
N PHE A 242 5.69 23.83 -5.53
CA PHE A 242 4.39 24.43 -5.21
C PHE A 242 3.75 23.70 -4.05
N GLU A 243 2.88 24.40 -3.33
CA GLU A 243 2.20 23.87 -2.16
C GLU A 243 0.71 24.16 -2.22
N PHE A 244 -0.09 23.16 -1.88
CA PHE A 244 -1.54 23.24 -1.79
C PHE A 244 -1.97 22.82 -0.38
N GLU A 245 -3.04 23.41 0.11
CA GLU A 245 -3.69 22.93 1.32
C GLU A 245 -4.21 21.51 1.12
N SER A 246 -4.11 20.69 2.16
CA SER A 246 -4.62 19.33 2.11
C SER A 246 -6.13 19.34 1.86
N MET A 247 -6.56 18.73 0.76
CA MET A 247 -7.99 18.59 0.43
C MET A 247 -8.71 17.53 1.28
N GLN A 248 -7.98 16.83 2.17
CA GLN A 248 -8.53 15.79 3.01
C GLN A 248 -9.31 16.40 4.18
N GLN A 249 -10.63 16.23 4.16
CA GLN A 249 -11.51 16.66 5.24
C GLN A 249 -11.71 15.55 6.26
N LYS A 250 -11.79 15.91 7.54
CA LYS A 250 -12.17 14.96 8.59
C LYS A 250 -13.60 14.47 8.34
N PRO A 251 -13.82 13.16 8.28
CA PRO A 251 -15.16 12.62 8.14
C PRO A 251 -15.98 12.91 9.39
N PRO A 252 -17.31 13.13 9.27
CA PRO A 252 -18.17 13.30 10.42
C PRO A 252 -18.20 12.01 11.27
N PHE A 253 -18.36 12.14 12.58
CA PHE A 253 -18.29 11.01 13.50
C PHE A 253 -19.33 9.90 13.22
N TYR A 254 -20.49 10.29 12.68
CA TYR A 254 -21.58 9.36 12.34
C TYR A 254 -21.27 8.50 11.09
N SER A 255 -20.24 8.85 10.33
CA SER A 255 -19.76 8.02 9.23
C SER A 255 -18.76 6.94 9.67
N SER A 256 -18.47 6.84 10.95
CA SER A 256 -17.58 5.82 11.50
C SER A 256 -18.08 4.40 11.20
N PRO A 257 -17.24 3.52 10.60
CA PRO A 257 -17.62 2.13 10.34
C PRO A 257 -18.07 1.40 11.60
N MET A 258 -17.39 1.62 12.73
CA MET A 258 -17.72 1.02 14.01
C MET A 258 -19.15 1.36 14.43
N LEU A 259 -19.51 2.65 14.37
CA LEU A 259 -20.85 3.11 14.76
C LEU A 259 -21.93 2.50 13.84
N ILE A 260 -21.69 2.56 12.52
CA ILE A 260 -22.65 2.02 11.54
C ILE A 260 -22.83 0.51 11.73
N LEU A 261 -21.75 -0.24 11.94
CA LEU A 261 -21.82 -1.68 12.18
C LEU A 261 -22.51 -2.03 13.50
N ILE A 262 -22.34 -1.22 14.56
CA ILE A 262 -23.09 -1.37 15.81
C ILE A 262 -24.60 -1.15 15.56
N VAL A 263 -24.98 -0.09 14.84
CA VAL A 263 -26.40 0.18 14.50
C VAL A 263 -26.99 -0.99 13.70
N ILE A 264 -26.26 -1.49 12.70
CA ILE A 264 -26.70 -2.64 11.91
C ILE A 264 -26.85 -3.88 12.80
N PHE A 265 -25.90 -4.16 13.69
CA PHE A 265 -26.00 -5.28 14.63
C PHE A 265 -27.26 -5.18 15.51
N VAL A 266 -27.51 -3.99 16.11
CA VAL A 266 -28.70 -3.77 16.95
C VAL A 266 -29.99 -3.95 16.16
N LEU A 267 -30.07 -3.43 14.95
CA LEU A 267 -31.23 -3.59 14.06
C LEU A 267 -31.47 -5.07 13.73
N ILE A 268 -30.44 -5.81 13.36
CA ILE A 268 -30.53 -7.24 13.06
C ILE A 268 -30.98 -8.02 14.30
N LEU A 269 -30.46 -7.68 15.49
CA LEU A 269 -30.89 -8.28 16.76
C LEU A 269 -32.37 -8.04 17.00
N LEU A 270 -32.83 -6.78 16.95
CA LEU A 270 -34.23 -6.41 17.18
C LEU A 270 -35.19 -7.09 16.19
N VAL A 271 -34.81 -7.11 14.89
CA VAL A 271 -35.59 -7.79 13.84
C VAL A 271 -35.63 -9.29 14.10
N SER A 272 -34.50 -9.91 14.47
CA SER A 272 -34.42 -11.35 14.75
C SER A 272 -35.30 -11.75 15.93
N VAL A 273 -35.38 -10.93 16.97
CA VAL A 273 -36.24 -11.16 18.14
C VAL A 273 -37.72 -10.94 17.79
N LYS A 274 -38.04 -9.80 17.16
CA LYS A 274 -39.44 -9.42 16.88
C LYS A 274 -40.12 -10.33 15.88
N PHE A 275 -39.41 -10.77 14.84
CA PHE A 275 -39.93 -11.58 13.74
C PHE A 275 -39.43 -13.02 13.81
N GLN A 276 -39.12 -13.51 14.99
CA GLN A 276 -38.70 -14.91 15.21
C GLN A 276 -39.64 -15.89 14.52
N ASN A 277 -39.09 -16.95 13.91
CA ASN A 277 -39.82 -18.01 13.24
C ASN A 277 -40.70 -17.57 12.04
N THR A 278 -40.38 -16.43 11.40
CA THR A 278 -41.03 -16.00 10.15
C THR A 278 -40.15 -16.29 8.93
N LEU A 279 -40.80 -16.40 7.76
CA LEU A 279 -40.08 -16.50 6.48
C LEU A 279 -39.17 -15.30 6.21
N PHE A 280 -39.55 -14.10 6.72
CA PHE A 280 -38.74 -12.89 6.59
C PHE A 280 -37.36 -13.06 7.19
N VAL A 281 -37.27 -13.62 8.42
CA VAL A 281 -35.97 -13.85 9.08
C VAL A 281 -35.18 -14.94 8.35
N ASN A 282 -35.83 -15.93 7.74
CA ASN A 282 -35.15 -16.92 6.89
C ASN A 282 -34.47 -16.24 5.69
N TYR A 283 -35.17 -15.37 4.97
CA TYR A 283 -34.58 -14.61 3.84
C TYR A 283 -33.46 -13.67 4.31
N LEU A 284 -33.62 -13.00 5.46
CA LEU A 284 -32.59 -12.18 6.07
C LEU A 284 -31.32 -13.01 6.37
N ASP A 285 -31.48 -14.21 6.94
CA ASP A 285 -30.36 -15.10 7.22
C ASP A 285 -29.63 -15.51 5.93
N VAL A 286 -30.39 -15.91 4.88
CA VAL A 286 -29.79 -16.24 3.57
C VAL A 286 -29.01 -15.08 3.02
N ALA A 287 -29.56 -13.86 3.06
CA ALA A 287 -28.89 -12.66 2.57
C ALA A 287 -27.60 -12.36 3.38
N LEU A 288 -27.64 -12.45 4.70
CA LEU A 288 -26.47 -12.23 5.56
C LEU A 288 -25.39 -13.29 5.32
N PHE A 289 -25.75 -14.58 5.29
CA PHE A 289 -24.80 -15.65 5.00
C PHE A 289 -24.23 -15.54 3.58
N ALA A 290 -24.99 -15.04 2.59
CA ALA A 290 -24.48 -14.76 1.25
C ALA A 290 -23.42 -13.64 1.28
N ILE A 291 -23.66 -12.53 1.98
CA ILE A 291 -22.69 -11.45 2.15
C ILE A 291 -21.41 -11.97 2.83
N PHE A 292 -21.55 -12.71 3.94
CA PHE A 292 -20.39 -13.26 4.64
C PHE A 292 -19.64 -14.31 3.80
N THR A 293 -20.34 -15.05 2.94
CA THR A 293 -19.71 -15.99 1.98
C THR A 293 -18.85 -15.23 0.96
N ILE A 294 -19.34 -14.11 0.44
CA ILE A 294 -18.55 -13.26 -0.48
C ILE A 294 -17.28 -12.77 0.22
N LEU A 295 -17.38 -12.30 1.47
CA LEU A 295 -16.22 -11.90 2.26
C LEU A 295 -15.25 -13.05 2.51
N ALA A 296 -15.78 -14.27 2.78
CA ALA A 296 -14.95 -15.46 2.97
C ALA A 296 -14.20 -15.87 1.68
N ILE A 297 -14.85 -15.78 0.52
CA ILE A 297 -14.21 -16.02 -0.79
C ILE A 297 -13.10 -14.99 -1.03
N LEU A 298 -13.38 -13.71 -0.75
CA LEU A 298 -12.41 -12.64 -0.86
C LEU A 298 -11.20 -12.87 0.07
N MET A 299 -11.44 -13.30 1.31
CA MET A 299 -10.39 -13.61 2.28
C MET A 299 -9.52 -14.79 1.82
N ILE A 300 -10.12 -15.85 1.30
CA ILE A 300 -9.40 -17.00 0.72
C ILE A 300 -8.54 -16.55 -0.47
N PHE A 301 -9.12 -15.73 -1.35
CA PHE A 301 -8.42 -15.19 -2.52
C PHE A 301 -7.16 -14.41 -2.12
N PHE A 302 -7.30 -13.43 -1.23
CA PHE A 302 -6.16 -12.61 -0.81
C PHE A 302 -5.13 -13.36 0.04
N ASN A 303 -5.57 -14.33 0.85
CA ASN A 303 -4.66 -15.06 1.72
C ASN A 303 -3.87 -16.16 1.00
N PHE A 304 -4.44 -16.80 -0.04
CA PHE A 304 -3.86 -18.00 -0.65
C PHE A 304 -3.59 -17.90 -2.15
N ILE A 305 -4.30 -17.03 -2.90
CA ILE A 305 -4.26 -17.02 -4.37
C ILE A 305 -3.41 -15.86 -4.90
N THR A 306 -3.47 -14.70 -4.26
CA THR A 306 -2.73 -13.51 -4.72
C THR A 306 -1.24 -13.60 -4.40
N ASP A 307 -0.43 -12.85 -5.14
CA ASP A 307 1.01 -12.69 -4.88
C ASP A 307 1.31 -11.53 -3.87
N HIS A 308 0.27 -10.92 -3.30
CA HIS A 308 0.41 -9.87 -2.29
C HIS A 308 0.84 -10.43 -0.94
N GLU A 309 2.13 -10.39 -0.63
CA GLU A 309 2.68 -10.89 0.65
C GLU A 309 2.06 -10.22 1.88
N GLN A 310 1.62 -8.96 1.75
CA GLN A 310 1.02 -8.16 2.82
C GLN A 310 -0.32 -8.71 3.32
N THR A 311 -1.00 -9.54 2.51
CA THR A 311 -2.32 -10.09 2.83
C THR A 311 -2.26 -11.51 3.42
N LYS A 312 -1.07 -12.13 3.44
CA LYS A 312 -0.87 -13.50 3.92
C LYS A 312 -1.06 -13.61 5.44
N TRP A 313 -1.38 -14.81 5.90
CA TRP A 313 -1.55 -15.12 7.33
C TRP A 313 -2.54 -14.19 8.02
N ASN A 314 -3.65 -13.86 7.34
CA ASN A 314 -4.67 -12.96 7.83
C ASN A 314 -5.55 -13.66 8.87
N LEU A 315 -5.57 -13.14 10.10
CA LEU A 315 -6.34 -13.72 11.21
C LEU A 315 -7.87 -13.62 10.99
N ASN A 316 -8.34 -12.73 10.10
CA ASN A 316 -9.75 -12.66 9.77
C ASN A 316 -10.29 -13.96 9.13
N ILE A 317 -9.41 -14.85 8.61
CA ILE A 317 -9.83 -16.14 8.08
C ILE A 317 -10.47 -17.06 9.15
N ILE A 318 -10.23 -16.80 10.44
CA ILE A 318 -10.82 -17.58 11.53
C ILE A 318 -12.34 -17.43 11.52
N TRP A 319 -12.86 -16.18 11.38
CA TRP A 319 -14.30 -15.95 11.31
C TRP A 319 -14.82 -15.90 9.87
N CYS A 320 -14.01 -15.45 8.92
CA CYS A 320 -14.35 -15.30 7.50
C CYS A 320 -13.84 -16.52 6.72
N ASN A 321 -14.45 -17.67 6.95
CA ASN A 321 -13.95 -18.99 6.54
C ASN A 321 -14.93 -19.73 5.62
N PRO A 322 -14.51 -20.80 4.90
CA PRO A 322 -15.34 -21.51 3.92
C PRO A 322 -16.56 -22.23 4.53
N PHE A 323 -16.60 -22.50 5.84
CA PHE A 323 -17.77 -23.12 6.47
C PHE A 323 -19.03 -22.25 6.40
N ILE A 324 -18.87 -20.92 6.21
CA ILE A 324 -19.99 -19.99 5.99
C ILE A 324 -20.77 -20.36 4.71
N LEU A 325 -20.08 -20.77 3.64
CA LEU A 325 -20.72 -21.26 2.42
C LEU A 325 -21.56 -22.52 2.71
N LEU A 326 -21.09 -23.41 3.58
CA LEU A 326 -21.86 -24.61 3.95
C LEU A 326 -23.10 -24.24 4.76
N CYS A 327 -23.03 -23.22 5.61
CA CYS A 327 -24.21 -22.64 6.27
C CYS A 327 -25.22 -22.09 5.25
N LEU A 328 -24.74 -21.27 4.29
CA LEU A 328 -25.57 -20.71 3.22
C LEU A 328 -26.27 -21.82 2.40
N LEU A 329 -25.51 -22.83 1.96
CA LEU A 329 -26.05 -23.95 1.20
C LEU A 329 -27.09 -24.76 2.01
N SER A 330 -26.86 -24.91 3.32
CA SER A 330 -27.83 -25.59 4.21
C SER A 330 -29.13 -24.80 4.29
N LEU A 331 -29.10 -23.49 4.37
CA LEU A 331 -30.29 -22.63 4.34
C LEU A 331 -30.98 -22.69 2.98
N ALA A 332 -30.25 -22.47 1.89
CA ALA A 332 -30.79 -22.36 0.53
C ALA A 332 -31.41 -23.68 0.06
N LEU A 333 -30.82 -24.82 0.44
CA LEU A 333 -31.28 -26.15 0.06
C LEU A 333 -32.19 -26.81 1.11
N ASN A 334 -32.51 -26.08 2.17
CA ASN A 334 -33.33 -26.58 3.30
C ASN A 334 -32.79 -27.91 3.87
N LYS A 335 -31.48 -28.03 4.03
CA LYS A 335 -30.80 -29.21 4.56
C LYS A 335 -30.34 -29.00 5.99
N ASN A 336 -30.18 -30.11 6.73
CA ASN A 336 -29.62 -30.03 8.08
C ASN A 336 -28.15 -29.60 8.06
N GLY A 337 -27.87 -28.39 8.54
CA GLY A 337 -26.55 -27.80 8.61
C GLY A 337 -26.07 -27.44 10.02
N ILE A 338 -26.72 -27.98 11.06
CA ILE A 338 -26.49 -27.64 12.46
C ILE A 338 -24.99 -27.65 12.81
N ILE A 339 -24.24 -28.62 12.34
CA ILE A 339 -22.81 -28.74 12.62
C ILE A 339 -22.02 -27.54 12.06
N TRP A 340 -22.35 -27.07 10.85
CA TRP A 340 -21.65 -25.92 10.24
C TRP A 340 -21.94 -24.63 10.98
N PHE A 341 -23.20 -24.43 11.41
CA PHE A 341 -23.55 -23.25 12.24
C PHE A 341 -22.85 -23.27 13.59
N ARG A 342 -22.68 -24.44 14.22
CA ARG A 342 -21.91 -24.57 15.47
C ARG A 342 -20.45 -24.24 15.27
N ILE A 343 -19.82 -24.71 14.19
CA ILE A 343 -18.43 -24.41 13.87
C ILE A 343 -18.28 -22.90 13.64
N VAL A 344 -19.10 -22.29 12.79
CA VAL A 344 -19.02 -20.84 12.49
C VAL A 344 -19.27 -20.01 13.75
N PHE A 345 -20.21 -20.40 14.61
CA PHE A 345 -20.43 -19.73 15.88
C PHE A 345 -19.18 -19.71 16.75
N TRP A 346 -18.57 -20.85 17.01
CA TRP A 346 -17.39 -20.92 17.87
C TRP A 346 -16.19 -20.21 17.27
N LEU A 347 -15.97 -20.31 15.98
CA LEU A 347 -14.91 -19.55 15.30
C LEU A 347 -15.15 -18.04 15.37
N SER A 348 -16.41 -17.59 15.32
CA SER A 348 -16.75 -16.18 15.53
C SER A 348 -16.45 -15.72 16.97
N ILE A 349 -16.80 -16.54 17.97
CA ILE A 349 -16.50 -16.24 19.38
C ILE A 349 -14.97 -16.16 19.62
N ILE A 350 -14.22 -17.13 19.11
CA ILE A 350 -12.76 -17.13 19.18
C ILE A 350 -12.20 -15.84 18.55
N SER A 351 -12.71 -15.44 17.37
CA SER A 351 -12.26 -14.21 16.71
C SER A 351 -12.58 -12.94 17.48
N ILE A 352 -13.74 -12.87 18.12
CA ILE A 352 -14.09 -11.74 19.02
C ILE A 352 -13.10 -11.69 20.19
N LEU A 353 -12.80 -12.81 20.83
CA LEU A 353 -11.84 -12.88 21.93
C LEU A 353 -10.43 -12.44 21.48
N ILE A 354 -9.99 -12.93 20.31
CA ILE A 354 -8.71 -12.51 19.71
C ILE A 354 -8.72 -11.01 19.45
N ALA A 355 -9.82 -10.45 18.91
CA ALA A 355 -9.92 -9.02 18.63
C ALA A 355 -9.87 -8.14 19.88
N LEU A 356 -10.44 -8.61 20.99
CA LEU A 356 -10.42 -7.89 22.27
C LEU A 356 -9.07 -7.97 22.99
N VAL A 357 -8.36 -9.10 22.88
CA VAL A 357 -7.08 -9.32 23.55
C VAL A 357 -5.92 -8.81 22.71
N PHE A 358 -5.96 -9.05 21.41
CA PHE A 358 -4.87 -8.74 20.48
C PHE A 358 -5.28 -7.62 19.50
N THR A 359 -5.73 -6.47 20.03
CA THR A 359 -6.19 -5.31 19.26
C THR A 359 -5.19 -4.80 18.21
N ARG A 360 -3.90 -5.16 18.36
CA ARG A 360 -2.83 -4.79 17.45
C ARG A 360 -2.89 -5.57 16.11
N TYR A 361 -3.35 -6.82 16.13
CA TYR A 361 -3.31 -7.74 14.99
C TYR A 361 -4.69 -7.93 14.34
N THR A 362 -5.72 -7.31 14.91
CA THR A 362 -7.10 -7.46 14.47
C THR A 362 -7.78 -6.11 14.41
N ASN A 363 -8.78 -6.00 13.55
CA ASN A 363 -9.56 -4.78 13.43
C ASN A 363 -10.77 -4.84 14.37
N ILE A 364 -10.71 -4.15 15.50
CA ILE A 364 -11.80 -4.08 16.48
C ILE A 364 -13.10 -3.53 15.86
N GLU A 365 -13.00 -2.72 14.82
CA GLU A 365 -14.16 -2.15 14.10
C GLU A 365 -15.03 -3.24 13.43
N LEU A 366 -14.47 -4.45 13.17
CA LEU A 366 -15.20 -5.58 12.61
C LEU A 366 -15.96 -6.41 13.66
N VAL A 367 -15.71 -6.19 14.96
CA VAL A 367 -16.36 -6.97 16.02
C VAL A 367 -17.89 -6.97 15.91
N PRO A 368 -18.61 -5.86 15.63
CA PRO A 368 -20.05 -5.91 15.45
C PRO A 368 -20.50 -6.79 14.28
N ALA A 369 -19.74 -6.82 13.18
CA ALA A 369 -20.04 -7.72 12.05
C ALA A 369 -19.84 -9.19 12.43
N ILE A 370 -18.78 -9.50 13.19
CA ILE A 370 -18.55 -10.85 13.72
C ILE A 370 -19.67 -11.25 14.71
N MET A 371 -20.15 -10.30 15.52
CA MET A 371 -21.30 -10.54 16.42
C MET A 371 -22.58 -10.85 15.65
N ILE A 372 -22.84 -10.21 14.49
CA ILE A 372 -23.97 -10.58 13.62
C ILE A 372 -23.84 -12.03 13.18
N LEU A 373 -22.66 -12.42 12.69
CA LEU A 373 -22.41 -13.80 12.24
C LEU A 373 -22.58 -14.80 13.39
N ALA A 374 -22.07 -14.51 14.58
CA ALA A 374 -22.22 -15.34 15.77
C ALA A 374 -23.69 -15.48 16.17
N LEU A 375 -24.44 -14.35 16.26
CA LEU A 375 -25.86 -14.33 16.58
C LEU A 375 -26.68 -15.21 15.64
N LYS A 376 -26.48 -15.03 14.32
CA LYS A 376 -27.23 -15.75 13.29
C LYS A 376 -26.82 -17.23 13.23
N SER A 377 -25.57 -17.54 13.48
CA SER A 377 -25.11 -18.93 13.60
C SER A 377 -25.69 -19.61 14.85
N ALA A 378 -25.71 -18.94 16.01
CA ALA A 378 -26.31 -19.47 17.23
C ALA A 378 -27.78 -19.79 17.05
N SER A 379 -28.55 -18.93 16.37
CA SER A 379 -29.99 -19.14 16.13
C SER A 379 -30.29 -20.38 15.28
N ARG A 380 -29.34 -20.84 14.47
CA ARG A 380 -29.46 -22.04 13.58
C ARG A 380 -28.71 -23.28 14.11
N ALA A 381 -27.87 -23.09 15.15
CA ALA A 381 -27.06 -24.14 15.74
C ALA A 381 -27.83 -25.08 16.68
N ASN A 382 -29.06 -24.74 16.99
CA ASN A 382 -29.91 -25.48 17.93
C ASN A 382 -29.21 -25.76 19.27
N PHE A 383 -28.67 -24.71 19.87
CA PHE A 383 -28.06 -24.79 21.19
C PHE A 383 -29.16 -24.86 22.27
N PRO A 384 -29.09 -25.78 23.26
CA PRO A 384 -30.10 -25.91 24.31
C PRO A 384 -30.25 -24.64 25.18
N TRP A 385 -29.18 -23.87 25.32
CA TRP A 385 -29.11 -22.65 26.12
C TRP A 385 -29.49 -21.35 25.37
N TYR A 386 -29.66 -21.43 24.02
CA TYR A 386 -29.98 -20.27 23.21
C TYR A 386 -31.51 -20.12 23.04
N PRO A 387 -32.09 -18.99 23.53
CA PRO A 387 -33.56 -18.86 23.60
C PRO A 387 -34.22 -18.56 22.24
N PHE A 388 -33.46 -18.13 21.22
CA PHE A 388 -34.00 -17.71 19.92
C PHE A 388 -33.67 -18.69 18.80
N ASN A 389 -33.82 -20.00 19.06
CA ASN A 389 -33.62 -21.02 18.04
C ASN A 389 -34.68 -20.93 16.92
N HIS A 390 -34.23 -20.92 15.66
CA HIS A 390 -35.10 -20.90 14.47
C HIS A 390 -35.31 -22.31 13.91
N VAL A 391 -36.54 -22.74 13.84
CA VAL A 391 -36.93 -24.11 13.36
C VAL A 391 -37.69 -24.05 12.03
N VAL A 392 -37.96 -22.84 11.48
CA VAL A 392 -38.80 -22.73 10.26
C VAL A 392 -38.05 -23.16 9.02
N SER A 393 -38.62 -24.14 8.31
CA SER A 393 -38.19 -24.57 6.98
C SER A 393 -38.89 -23.73 5.88
N PHE A 394 -38.27 -23.59 4.70
CA PHE A 394 -38.86 -22.89 3.55
C PHE A 394 -40.03 -23.66 2.92
N ASN A 395 -40.31 -24.88 3.39
CA ASN A 395 -41.35 -25.79 2.86
C ASN A 395 -42.66 -25.72 3.67
N LYS A 396 -43.13 -24.55 4.09
CA LYS A 396 -44.51 -24.38 4.56
C LYS A 396 -45.19 -23.28 3.77
#